data_210026d95496bc08b64478f37d3d493c
#
_entry.id   210026d95496bc08b64478f37d3d493c
#
_cell.length_a   1.000
_cell.length_b   1.000
_cell.length_c   1.000
_cell.angle_alpha   90.00
_cell.angle_beta   90.00
_cell.angle_gamma   90.00
#
_symmetry.space_group_name_H-M   'P 1'
#
loop_
_entity.id
_entity.type
_entity.pdbx_description
1 polymer ?
#
loop_
_entity_poly.entity_id
_entity_poly.type
_entity_poly.pdbx_seq_one_letter_code
_entity_poly.pdbx_strand_id
1 'polypeptide(L)'
;MRLFIMEFKHLMFSKTFLFYCLLIIIFTVLNCQQVLKHPINSDVYQPQNMTMYSTDKNIIMSNEIKELKNEAHQNNFKTYQFGFLKQKKLNDQQISKIKKLISKMEKTNNFHQFKNYSNSVSHVVGWGSQYSENNISLFGIKNMSKNTYVKEKNIIKNKEYYYGAYSRYFSDIMGVVLGILPFFLGAQMILQDKKSNAIKTIHSKSISSYQLISTRVFTILVLAYLPVLLVSIYFVTCLSMIHQISIFSLFIFYKILILWTLPTLIFTIAMGLFVTIILNSYLGVMIQIVIWFINLNIGSRAIEGCYGALLIPRHNTLFNAVFFYNHFNQILANRFTYFGLGL
;
A
#
# COMPACT_ATOMS: atom_id res chain seq x y z
N MET A 1 13.06 -9.96 32.08
CA MET A 1 11.75 -9.36 32.42
C MET A 1 11.86 -7.91 32.91
N ARG A 2 12.69 -7.55 33.89
CA ARG A 2 12.82 -6.14 34.35
C ARG A 2 13.23 -5.15 33.23
N LEU A 3 14.20 -5.53 32.39
CA LEU A 3 14.66 -4.69 31.27
C LEU A 3 13.51 -4.38 30.30
N PHE A 4 12.73 -5.39 29.90
CA PHE A 4 11.57 -5.22 29.03
C PHE A 4 10.56 -4.23 29.62
N ILE A 5 10.21 -4.35 30.91
CA ILE A 5 9.25 -3.46 31.56
C ILE A 5 9.76 -2.01 31.60
N MET A 6 11.06 -1.81 31.81
CA MET A 6 11.66 -0.47 31.81
C MET A 6 11.61 0.16 30.41
N GLU A 7 12.07 -0.57 29.38
CA GLU A 7 12.05 -0.10 27.99
C GLU A 7 10.61 0.14 27.51
N PHE A 8 9.67 -0.74 27.87
CA PHE A 8 8.24 -0.62 27.55
C PHE A 8 7.64 0.67 28.15
N LYS A 9 7.82 0.92 29.44
CA LYS A 9 7.32 2.15 30.09
C LYS A 9 7.94 3.39 29.46
N HIS A 10 9.24 3.36 29.23
CA HIS A 10 9.97 4.49 28.67
C HIS A 10 9.47 4.87 27.27
N LEU A 11 9.26 3.88 26.40
CA LEU A 11 8.76 4.12 25.04
C LEU A 11 7.26 4.50 25.05
N MET A 12 6.44 3.82 25.87
CA MET A 12 4.99 4.03 25.93
C MET A 12 4.63 5.48 26.29
N PHE A 13 5.39 6.11 27.20
CA PHE A 13 5.15 7.51 27.61
C PHE A 13 5.94 8.52 26.79
N SER A 14 6.62 8.08 25.71
CA SER A 14 7.33 9.00 24.84
C SER A 14 6.38 9.81 23.97
N LYS A 15 6.72 11.08 23.70
CA LYS A 15 5.96 11.94 22.78
C LYS A 15 5.87 11.35 21.37
N THR A 16 6.92 10.68 20.93
CA THR A 16 6.96 10.01 19.61
C THR A 16 5.98 8.86 19.52
N PHE A 17 5.85 8.05 20.57
CA PHE A 17 4.87 6.96 20.59
C PHE A 17 3.43 7.50 20.62
N LEU A 18 3.15 8.53 21.41
CA LEU A 18 1.83 9.18 21.38
C LEU A 18 1.47 9.73 20.01
N PHE A 19 2.43 10.39 19.35
CA PHE A 19 2.26 10.89 17.99
C PHE A 19 2.05 9.75 16.97
N TYR A 20 2.80 8.66 17.12
CA TYR A 20 2.63 7.44 16.32
C TYR A 20 1.21 6.88 16.43
N CYS A 21 0.68 6.74 17.66
CA CYS A 21 -0.69 6.27 17.89
C CYS A 21 -1.72 7.20 17.25
N LEU A 22 -1.57 8.51 17.43
CA LEU A 22 -2.45 9.52 16.85
C LEU A 22 -2.50 9.41 15.33
N LEU A 23 -1.33 9.28 14.66
CA LEU A 23 -1.26 9.14 13.20
C LEU A 23 -1.93 7.86 12.71
N ILE A 24 -1.74 6.73 13.39
CA ILE A 24 -2.42 5.48 13.02
C ILE A 24 -3.94 5.65 13.11
N ILE A 25 -4.44 6.22 14.21
CA ILE A 25 -5.88 6.40 14.40
C ILE A 25 -6.46 7.31 13.33
N ILE A 26 -5.87 8.49 13.11
CA ILE A 26 -6.36 9.45 12.13
C ILE A 26 -6.34 8.83 10.72
N PHE A 27 -5.20 8.25 10.33
CA PHE A 27 -5.07 7.67 8.99
C PHE A 27 -6.06 6.55 8.73
N THR A 28 -6.27 5.67 9.74
CA THR A 28 -7.22 4.56 9.61
C THR A 28 -8.66 5.07 9.52
N VAL A 29 -9.05 5.99 10.39
CA VAL A 29 -10.42 6.53 10.38
C VAL A 29 -10.72 7.18 9.03
N LEU A 30 -9.82 8.04 8.54
CA LEU A 30 -10.02 8.73 7.26
C LEU A 30 -10.16 7.78 6.06
N ASN A 31 -9.37 6.69 6.02
CA ASN A 31 -9.37 5.77 4.89
C ASN A 31 -10.43 4.66 5.00
N CYS A 32 -10.72 4.17 6.22
CA CYS A 32 -11.65 3.06 6.41
C CYS A 32 -13.12 3.49 6.52
N GLN A 33 -13.39 4.76 6.84
CA GLN A 33 -14.76 5.25 7.01
C GLN A 33 -15.61 5.10 5.74
N GLN A 34 -15.03 5.33 4.56
CA GLN A 34 -15.77 5.19 3.29
C GLN A 34 -16.23 3.76 3.04
N VAL A 35 -15.40 2.80 3.37
CA VAL A 35 -15.70 1.36 3.19
C VAL A 35 -16.80 0.89 4.14
N LEU A 36 -16.84 1.45 5.35
CA LEU A 36 -17.92 1.18 6.31
C LEU A 36 -19.25 1.82 5.90
N LYS A 37 -19.22 2.98 5.23
CA LYS A 37 -20.43 3.64 4.71
C LYS A 37 -21.04 2.94 3.49
N HIS A 38 -20.22 2.25 2.71
CA HIS A 38 -20.63 1.55 1.49
C HIS A 38 -20.27 0.05 1.58
N PRO A 39 -20.93 -0.71 2.47
CA PRO A 39 -20.59 -2.10 2.72
C PRO A 39 -20.96 -3.01 1.53
N ILE A 40 -20.30 -4.18 1.48
CA ILE A 40 -20.59 -5.23 0.49
C ILE A 40 -21.93 -5.91 0.88
N ASN A 41 -23.03 -5.21 0.80
CA ASN A 41 -24.32 -5.73 1.27
C ASN A 41 -25.35 -5.93 0.18
N SER A 42 -25.20 -5.29 -0.96
CA SER A 42 -26.28 -5.26 -1.93
C SER A 42 -26.27 -6.52 -2.79
N ASP A 43 -27.41 -7.16 -2.86
CA ASP A 43 -27.71 -8.15 -3.91
C ASP A 43 -27.80 -7.46 -5.28
N VAL A 44 -27.76 -6.15 -5.30
CA VAL A 44 -27.83 -5.31 -6.50
C VAL A 44 -26.42 -5.16 -7.08
N TYR A 45 -26.24 -5.71 -8.27
CA TYR A 45 -25.06 -5.49 -9.08
C TYR A 45 -25.02 -4.05 -9.57
N GLN A 46 -24.01 -3.27 -9.12
CA GLN A 46 -23.78 -1.90 -9.56
C GLN A 46 -22.47 -1.82 -10.37
N PRO A 47 -22.52 -2.07 -11.70
CA PRO A 47 -21.30 -2.14 -12.52
C PRO A 47 -20.51 -0.83 -12.56
N GLN A 48 -21.17 0.30 -12.31
CA GLN A 48 -20.54 1.63 -12.36
C GLN A 48 -19.46 1.84 -11.29
N ASN A 49 -19.56 1.11 -10.17
CA ASN A 49 -18.66 1.27 -9.03
C ASN A 49 -17.62 0.15 -8.90
N MET A 50 -17.64 -0.81 -9.82
CA MET A 50 -16.80 -2.02 -9.73
C MET A 50 -15.96 -2.15 -10.98
N THR A 51 -14.72 -1.71 -10.89
CA THR A 51 -13.75 -1.85 -11.98
C THR A 51 -12.84 -3.05 -11.75
N MET A 52 -12.43 -3.68 -12.83
CA MET A 52 -11.41 -4.72 -12.86
C MET A 52 -10.39 -4.42 -13.95
N TYR A 53 -9.22 -5.02 -13.82
CA TYR A 53 -8.20 -4.92 -14.85
C TYR A 53 -8.43 -5.95 -15.97
N SER A 54 -8.16 -5.54 -17.21
CA SER A 54 -8.22 -6.40 -18.38
C SER A 54 -6.91 -6.32 -19.17
N THR A 55 -6.41 -7.46 -19.56
CA THR A 55 -5.29 -7.58 -20.50
C THR A 55 -5.72 -7.55 -21.96
N ASP A 56 -7.02 -7.37 -22.22
CA ASP A 56 -7.56 -7.27 -23.57
C ASP A 56 -7.03 -6.01 -24.26
N LYS A 57 -6.29 -6.24 -25.33
CA LYS A 57 -5.64 -5.18 -26.12
C LYS A 57 -6.65 -4.18 -26.69
N ASN A 58 -7.84 -4.64 -27.10
CA ASN A 58 -8.86 -3.76 -27.66
C ASN A 58 -9.43 -2.81 -26.60
N ILE A 59 -9.60 -3.30 -25.36
CA ILE A 59 -10.05 -2.47 -24.23
C ILE A 59 -9.00 -1.42 -23.89
N ILE A 60 -7.73 -1.81 -23.83
CA ILE A 60 -6.61 -0.90 -23.58
C ILE A 60 -6.57 0.20 -24.63
N MET A 61 -6.58 -0.19 -25.92
CA MET A 61 -6.54 0.75 -27.04
C MET A 61 -7.72 1.73 -27.01
N SER A 62 -8.94 1.22 -26.81
CA SER A 62 -10.14 2.07 -26.83
C SER A 62 -10.17 3.06 -25.65
N ASN A 63 -9.78 2.64 -24.46
CA ASN A 63 -9.76 3.50 -23.28
C ASN A 63 -8.66 4.56 -23.39
N GLU A 64 -7.47 4.21 -23.88
CA GLU A 64 -6.38 5.15 -24.07
C GLU A 64 -6.75 6.23 -25.10
N ILE A 65 -7.33 5.84 -26.25
CA ILE A 65 -7.80 6.80 -27.25
C ILE A 65 -8.86 7.73 -26.67
N LYS A 66 -9.81 7.17 -25.90
CA LYS A 66 -10.87 7.95 -25.27
C LYS A 66 -10.33 9.00 -24.30
N GLU A 67 -9.41 8.59 -23.44
CA GLU A 67 -8.78 9.50 -22.46
C GLU A 67 -7.94 10.58 -23.19
N LEU A 68 -7.13 10.17 -24.18
CA LEU A 68 -6.29 11.08 -24.95
C LEU A 68 -7.13 12.12 -25.72
N LYS A 69 -8.26 11.72 -26.28
CA LYS A 69 -9.21 12.66 -26.90
C LYS A 69 -9.75 13.67 -25.91
N ASN A 70 -10.16 13.24 -24.73
CA ASN A 70 -10.67 14.12 -23.70
C ASN A 70 -9.60 15.13 -23.25
N GLU A 71 -8.37 14.67 -23.00
CA GLU A 71 -7.25 15.55 -22.63
C GLU A 71 -6.89 16.54 -23.74
N ALA A 72 -6.89 16.08 -25.01
CA ALA A 72 -6.62 16.94 -26.15
C ALA A 72 -7.72 17.98 -26.39
N HIS A 73 -8.99 17.63 -26.12
CA HIS A 73 -10.12 18.57 -26.23
C HIS A 73 -10.04 19.67 -25.16
N GLN A 74 -9.67 19.29 -23.92
CA GLN A 74 -9.55 20.21 -22.80
C GLN A 74 -8.21 20.95 -22.75
N ASN A 75 -7.25 20.57 -23.59
CA ASN A 75 -5.84 20.95 -23.50
C ASN A 75 -5.28 20.81 -22.08
N ASN A 76 -5.54 19.66 -21.45
CA ASN A 76 -5.19 19.40 -20.07
C ASN A 76 -4.68 17.96 -19.92
N PHE A 77 -3.36 17.77 -20.07
CA PHE A 77 -2.73 16.46 -20.07
C PHE A 77 -2.23 16.09 -18.68
N LYS A 78 -2.60 14.88 -18.21
CA LYS A 78 -2.15 14.35 -16.94
C LYS A 78 -0.72 13.84 -17.05
N THR A 79 0.12 14.33 -16.13
CA THR A 79 1.50 13.85 -15.97
C THR A 79 1.74 13.48 -14.51
N TYR A 80 2.49 12.42 -14.29
CA TYR A 80 2.84 11.94 -12.95
C TYR A 80 4.33 12.15 -12.70
N GLN A 81 4.66 13.28 -12.06
CA GLN A 81 6.05 13.62 -11.72
C GLN A 81 6.31 13.24 -10.28
N PHE A 82 7.26 12.34 -10.04
CA PHE A 82 7.54 11.76 -8.72
C PHE A 82 6.28 11.20 -8.01
N GLY A 83 5.30 10.67 -8.79
CA GLY A 83 4.05 10.14 -8.25
C GLY A 83 2.96 11.18 -7.98
N PHE A 84 3.24 12.46 -8.13
CA PHE A 84 2.24 13.52 -8.01
C PHE A 84 1.59 13.83 -9.35
N LEU A 85 0.26 13.85 -9.37
CA LEU A 85 -0.51 14.27 -10.54
C LEU A 85 -0.30 15.75 -10.80
N LYS A 86 0.18 16.07 -11.99
CA LYS A 86 0.25 17.45 -12.51
C LYS A 86 -0.51 17.55 -13.81
N GLN A 87 -1.07 18.71 -14.05
CA GLN A 87 -1.76 19.05 -15.27
C GLN A 87 -0.85 19.89 -16.16
N LYS A 88 -0.72 19.53 -17.42
CA LYS A 88 0.11 20.23 -18.39
C LYS A 88 -0.70 20.68 -19.57
N LYS A 89 -0.58 21.95 -19.93
CA LYS A 89 -1.11 22.51 -21.18
C LYS A 89 -0.05 22.45 -22.26
N LEU A 90 -0.46 22.15 -23.47
CA LEU A 90 0.40 22.07 -24.65
C LEU A 90 0.12 23.25 -25.59
N ASN A 91 1.11 23.60 -26.42
CA ASN A 91 0.95 24.61 -27.45
C ASN A 91 0.18 24.03 -28.67
N ASP A 92 -0.30 24.90 -29.57
CA ASP A 92 -1.12 24.52 -30.71
C ASP A 92 -0.44 23.54 -31.66
N GLN A 93 0.89 23.67 -31.85
CA GLN A 93 1.67 22.74 -32.67
C GLN A 93 1.72 21.35 -32.04
N GLN A 94 1.89 21.25 -30.73
CA GLN A 94 1.89 19.99 -29.99
C GLN A 94 0.50 19.34 -30.01
N ILE A 95 -0.56 20.12 -29.84
CA ILE A 95 -1.95 19.64 -29.94
C ILE A 95 -2.23 19.10 -31.34
N SER A 96 -1.80 19.82 -32.39
CA SER A 96 -1.94 19.37 -33.78
C SER A 96 -1.23 18.02 -34.02
N LYS A 97 -0.02 17.85 -33.47
CA LYS A 97 0.71 16.56 -33.53
C LYS A 97 -0.06 15.45 -32.81
N ILE A 98 -0.62 15.71 -31.63
CA ILE A 98 -1.41 14.72 -30.90
C ILE A 98 -2.67 14.34 -31.66
N LYS A 99 -3.40 15.29 -32.23
CA LYS A 99 -4.58 14.99 -33.07
C LYS A 99 -4.24 14.08 -34.26
N LYS A 100 -3.10 14.30 -34.92
CA LYS A 100 -2.59 13.41 -35.97
C LYS A 100 -2.23 12.00 -35.44
N LEU A 101 -1.68 11.92 -34.25
CA LEU A 101 -1.38 10.62 -33.61
C LEU A 101 -2.67 9.88 -33.22
N ILE A 102 -3.66 10.56 -32.66
CA ILE A 102 -4.99 9.98 -32.36
C ILE A 102 -5.59 9.36 -33.63
N SER A 103 -5.58 10.06 -34.76
CA SER A 103 -6.14 9.54 -36.01
C SER A 103 -5.38 8.31 -36.54
N LYS A 104 -4.07 8.18 -36.26
CA LYS A 104 -3.30 6.97 -36.58
C LYS A 104 -3.61 5.83 -35.62
N MET A 105 -3.77 6.12 -34.32
CA MET A 105 -4.13 5.15 -33.30
C MET A 105 -5.51 4.54 -33.56
N GLU A 106 -6.47 5.33 -34.03
CA GLU A 106 -7.82 4.86 -34.37
C GLU A 106 -7.85 3.93 -35.58
N LYS A 107 -6.93 4.12 -36.54
CA LYS A 107 -6.87 3.33 -37.76
C LYS A 107 -6.08 2.02 -37.64
N THR A 108 -5.34 1.87 -36.53
CA THR A 108 -4.50 0.67 -36.36
C THR A 108 -5.19 -0.39 -35.51
N ASN A 109 -5.20 -1.63 -35.98
CA ASN A 109 -5.60 -2.81 -35.23
C ASN A 109 -4.38 -3.55 -34.63
N ASN A 110 -3.16 -3.10 -34.96
CA ASN A 110 -1.94 -3.73 -34.49
C ASN A 110 -1.49 -3.09 -33.17
N PHE A 111 -1.54 -3.87 -32.10
CA PHE A 111 -1.19 -3.40 -30.76
C PHE A 111 0.26 -2.92 -30.63
N HIS A 112 1.20 -3.52 -31.40
CA HIS A 112 2.59 -3.07 -31.38
C HIS A 112 2.75 -1.69 -32.03
N GLN A 113 2.10 -1.45 -33.17
CA GLN A 113 2.08 -0.12 -33.79
C GLN A 113 1.38 0.90 -32.90
N PHE A 114 0.30 0.49 -32.25
CA PHE A 114 -0.42 1.32 -31.28
C PHE A 114 0.50 1.79 -30.15
N LYS A 115 1.29 0.88 -29.55
CA LYS A 115 2.29 1.22 -28.53
C LYS A 115 3.31 2.26 -29.03
N ASN A 116 3.77 2.15 -30.25
CA ASN A 116 4.70 3.11 -30.84
C ASN A 116 4.06 4.51 -30.97
N TYR A 117 2.79 4.58 -31.32
CA TYR A 117 2.06 5.85 -31.37
C TYR A 117 1.83 6.41 -29.97
N SER A 118 1.45 5.57 -29.00
CA SER A 118 1.32 5.95 -27.60
C SER A 118 2.64 6.53 -27.03
N ASN A 119 3.74 5.87 -27.31
CA ASN A 119 5.06 6.36 -26.93
C ASN A 119 5.40 7.70 -27.61
N SER A 120 5.01 7.88 -28.87
CA SER A 120 5.15 9.17 -29.55
C SER A 120 4.30 10.29 -28.90
N VAL A 121 3.10 9.97 -28.41
CA VAL A 121 2.29 10.88 -27.60
C VAL A 121 3.03 11.23 -26.30
N SER A 122 3.59 10.22 -25.64
CA SER A 122 4.37 10.42 -24.41
C SER A 122 5.52 11.40 -24.61
N HIS A 123 6.25 11.32 -25.74
CA HIS A 123 7.32 12.25 -26.05
C HIS A 123 6.81 13.69 -26.28
N VAL A 124 5.63 13.88 -26.86
CA VAL A 124 5.04 15.22 -27.06
C VAL A 124 4.57 15.81 -25.74
N VAL A 125 3.91 15.01 -24.90
CA VAL A 125 3.45 15.42 -23.55
C VAL A 125 4.63 15.66 -22.61
N GLY A 126 5.66 14.80 -22.69
CA GLY A 126 6.90 14.90 -21.94
C GLY A 126 6.95 14.04 -20.69
N TRP A 127 7.91 14.34 -19.84
CA TRP A 127 8.22 13.52 -18.66
C TRP A 127 7.04 13.34 -17.72
N GLY A 128 6.86 12.10 -17.26
CA GLY A 128 5.76 11.68 -16.39
C GLY A 128 4.45 11.43 -17.12
N SER A 129 4.44 11.43 -18.46
CA SER A 129 3.25 11.11 -19.26
C SER A 129 2.72 9.72 -18.95
N GLN A 130 1.38 9.61 -18.84
CA GLN A 130 0.71 8.31 -18.68
C GLN A 130 0.72 7.45 -19.97
N TYR A 131 1.06 8.02 -21.12
CA TYR A 131 1.07 7.37 -22.42
C TYR A 131 2.39 6.65 -22.77
N SER A 132 3.30 6.49 -21.82
CA SER A 132 4.52 5.73 -22.03
C SER A 132 4.24 4.23 -22.14
N GLU A 133 5.09 3.50 -22.88
CA GLU A 133 4.95 2.07 -23.07
C GLU A 133 4.79 1.28 -21.77
N ASN A 134 5.50 1.68 -20.73
CA ASN A 134 5.42 1.06 -19.40
C ASN A 134 4.08 1.30 -18.66
N ASN A 135 3.33 2.32 -19.08
CA ASN A 135 2.08 2.72 -18.44
C ASN A 135 0.84 2.31 -19.24
N ILE A 136 1.00 1.79 -20.44
CA ILE A 136 -0.12 1.46 -21.34
C ILE A 136 -1.12 0.48 -20.70
N SER A 137 -0.64 -0.40 -19.84
CA SER A 137 -1.48 -1.32 -19.08
C SER A 137 -2.49 -0.61 -18.14
N LEU A 138 -2.24 0.63 -17.74
CA LEU A 138 -3.15 1.39 -16.89
C LEU A 138 -4.50 1.70 -17.56
N PHE A 139 -4.55 1.66 -18.90
CA PHE A 139 -5.78 1.83 -19.67
C PHE A 139 -6.63 0.57 -19.75
N GLY A 140 -6.15 -0.58 -19.20
CA GLY A 140 -6.89 -1.83 -19.17
C GLY A 140 -8.08 -1.88 -18.21
N ILE A 141 -8.61 -0.74 -17.76
CA ILE A 141 -9.73 -0.67 -16.81
C ILE A 141 -11.04 -0.96 -17.53
N LYS A 142 -11.81 -1.90 -17.00
CA LYS A 142 -13.19 -2.16 -17.45
C LYS A 142 -14.12 -2.37 -16.27
N ASN A 143 -15.41 -2.16 -16.50
CA ASN A 143 -16.41 -2.52 -15.51
C ASN A 143 -16.42 -4.04 -15.30
N MET A 144 -16.59 -4.47 -14.07
CA MET A 144 -16.69 -5.88 -13.72
C MET A 144 -17.95 -6.48 -14.35
N SER A 145 -17.83 -7.61 -15.03
CA SER A 145 -19.00 -8.30 -15.59
C SER A 145 -19.85 -8.91 -14.48
N LYS A 146 -21.16 -9.09 -14.72
CA LYS A 146 -22.06 -9.72 -13.77
C LYS A 146 -21.56 -11.11 -13.33
N ASN A 147 -21.06 -11.93 -14.26
CA ASN A 147 -20.53 -13.25 -13.94
C ASN A 147 -19.28 -13.19 -13.05
N THR A 148 -18.38 -12.24 -13.32
CA THR A 148 -17.18 -12.04 -12.50
C THR A 148 -17.56 -11.55 -11.10
N TYR A 149 -18.51 -10.62 -11.03
CA TYR A 149 -19.04 -10.13 -9.74
C TYR A 149 -19.65 -11.25 -8.90
N VAL A 150 -20.48 -12.13 -9.49
CA VAL A 150 -21.07 -13.26 -8.78
C VAL A 150 -19.99 -14.20 -8.26
N LYS A 151 -18.95 -14.50 -9.05
CA LYS A 151 -17.80 -15.32 -8.60
C LYS A 151 -17.08 -14.68 -7.42
N GLU A 152 -16.75 -13.40 -7.54
CA GLU A 152 -16.11 -12.64 -6.46
C GLU A 152 -16.95 -12.63 -5.20
N LYS A 153 -18.25 -12.31 -5.31
CA LYS A 153 -19.19 -12.28 -4.19
C LYS A 153 -19.30 -13.65 -3.50
N ASN A 154 -19.32 -14.73 -4.27
CA ASN A 154 -19.37 -16.08 -3.71
C ASN A 154 -18.11 -16.41 -2.89
N ILE A 155 -16.93 -16.01 -3.35
CA ILE A 155 -15.69 -16.19 -2.58
C ILE A 155 -15.73 -15.36 -1.31
N ILE A 156 -16.09 -14.07 -1.42
CA ILE A 156 -16.18 -13.15 -0.28
C ILE A 156 -17.19 -13.65 0.76
N LYS A 157 -18.35 -14.16 0.32
CA LYS A 157 -19.38 -14.67 1.23
C LYS A 157 -18.99 -16.00 1.86
N ASN A 158 -18.62 -16.99 1.05
CA ASN A 158 -18.51 -18.38 1.49
C ASN A 158 -17.13 -18.76 2.02
N LYS A 159 -16.06 -18.13 1.52
CA LYS A 159 -14.67 -18.41 1.93
C LYS A 159 -14.11 -17.39 2.90
N GLU A 160 -14.51 -16.13 2.76
CA GLU A 160 -13.96 -15.01 3.54
C GLU A 160 -14.95 -14.52 4.61
N TYR A 161 -16.19 -14.97 4.60
CA TYR A 161 -17.25 -14.53 5.52
C TYR A 161 -17.34 -12.99 5.57
N TYR A 162 -17.13 -12.30 4.45
CA TYR A 162 -16.97 -10.85 4.30
C TYR A 162 -15.72 -10.29 5.01
N TYR A 163 -15.42 -10.75 6.22
CA TYR A 163 -14.32 -10.25 7.05
C TYR A 163 -12.94 -10.37 6.39
N GLY A 164 -12.72 -11.37 5.53
CA GLY A 164 -11.48 -11.52 4.76
C GLY A 164 -11.27 -10.38 3.77
N ALA A 165 -12.32 -9.98 3.04
CA ALA A 165 -12.26 -8.86 2.12
C ALA A 165 -11.93 -7.53 2.83
N TYR A 166 -12.62 -7.29 3.94
CA TYR A 166 -12.36 -6.11 4.76
C TYR A 166 -10.97 -6.15 5.41
N SER A 167 -10.48 -7.33 5.79
CA SER A 167 -9.14 -7.48 6.32
C SER A 167 -8.06 -7.18 5.28
N ARG A 168 -8.22 -7.63 4.02
CA ARG A 168 -7.30 -7.28 2.93
C ARG A 168 -7.21 -5.77 2.76
N TYR A 169 -8.34 -5.09 2.70
CA TYR A 169 -8.40 -3.64 2.57
C TYR A 169 -7.79 -2.92 3.77
N PHE A 170 -8.18 -3.32 4.98
CA PHE A 170 -7.63 -2.75 6.23
C PHE A 170 -6.12 -2.96 6.33
N SER A 171 -5.65 -4.16 6.00
CA SER A 171 -4.22 -4.50 6.03
C SER A 171 -3.41 -3.74 4.98
N ASP A 172 -3.99 -3.47 3.80
CA ASP A 172 -3.39 -2.64 2.77
C ASP A 172 -3.16 -1.22 3.28
N ILE A 173 -4.18 -0.61 3.89
CA ILE A 173 -4.07 0.71 4.50
C ILE A 173 -3.06 0.73 5.64
N MET A 174 -3.08 -0.26 6.53
CA MET A 174 -2.12 -0.38 7.61
C MET A 174 -0.70 -0.57 7.09
N GLY A 175 -0.50 -1.33 6.01
CA GLY A 175 0.80 -1.52 5.38
C GLY A 175 1.46 -0.20 4.96
N VAL A 176 0.68 0.75 4.47
CA VAL A 176 1.18 2.09 4.10
C VAL A 176 1.79 2.82 5.31
N VAL A 177 1.09 2.81 6.43
CA VAL A 177 1.52 3.50 7.66
C VAL A 177 2.68 2.76 8.33
N LEU A 178 2.58 1.44 8.42
CA LEU A 178 3.61 0.59 9.01
C LEU A 178 4.89 0.48 8.17
N GLY A 179 4.83 0.82 6.90
CA GLY A 179 6.01 0.90 6.04
C GLY A 179 6.92 2.09 6.35
N ILE A 180 6.50 3.04 7.17
CA ILE A 180 7.29 4.24 7.49
C ILE A 180 7.35 4.56 8.98
N LEU A 181 6.22 4.62 9.69
CA LEU A 181 6.18 5.15 11.05
C LEU A 181 7.00 4.36 12.08
N PRO A 182 7.04 3.00 12.07
CA PRO A 182 7.81 2.24 13.05
C PRO A 182 9.32 2.49 12.99
N PHE A 183 9.84 2.96 11.84
CA PHE A 183 11.22 3.38 11.70
C PHE A 183 11.61 4.44 12.73
N PHE A 184 10.72 5.42 12.95
CA PHE A 184 10.95 6.51 13.92
C PHE A 184 11.05 6.00 15.35
N LEU A 185 10.27 4.96 15.72
CA LEU A 185 10.34 4.36 17.05
C LEU A 185 11.70 3.68 17.27
N GLY A 186 12.19 2.94 16.27
CA GLY A 186 13.52 2.33 16.30
C GLY A 186 14.64 3.37 16.36
N ALA A 187 14.59 4.37 15.51
CA ALA A 187 15.58 5.44 15.45
C ALA A 187 15.64 6.24 16.77
N GLN A 188 14.48 6.59 17.31
CA GLN A 188 14.40 7.34 18.56
C GLN A 188 15.08 6.60 19.72
N MET A 189 14.84 5.30 19.86
CA MET A 189 15.39 4.53 20.97
C MET A 189 16.93 4.57 21.01
N ILE A 190 17.56 4.49 19.85
CA ILE A 190 19.03 4.58 19.73
C ILE A 190 19.54 6.01 20.00
N LEU A 191 18.89 7.00 19.41
CA LEU A 191 19.36 8.39 19.52
C LEU A 191 19.12 8.98 20.92
N GLN A 192 18.10 8.51 21.62
CA GLN A 192 17.81 8.93 22.98
C GLN A 192 18.89 8.44 23.95
N ASP A 193 19.38 7.21 23.81
CA ASP A 193 20.50 6.69 24.61
C ASP A 193 21.78 7.52 24.43
N LYS A 194 22.03 7.94 23.20
CA LYS A 194 23.17 8.81 22.91
C LYS A 194 23.03 10.18 23.54
N LYS A 195 21.85 10.79 23.38
CA LYS A 195 21.57 12.13 23.90
C LYS A 195 21.62 12.20 25.43
N SER A 196 21.23 11.10 26.09
CA SER A 196 21.29 10.99 27.57
C SER A 196 22.64 10.49 28.11
N ASN A 197 23.63 10.25 27.26
CA ASN A 197 24.90 9.61 27.63
C ASN A 197 24.76 8.24 28.34
N ALA A 198 23.59 7.60 28.20
CA ALA A 198 23.27 6.33 28.85
C ALA A 198 24.11 5.15 28.29
N ILE A 199 24.70 5.29 27.12
CA ILE A 199 25.48 4.24 26.45
C ILE A 199 26.61 3.74 27.36
N LYS A 200 27.37 4.62 28.03
CA LYS A 200 28.44 4.25 28.95
C LYS A 200 27.94 3.42 30.13
N THR A 201 26.78 3.81 30.70
CA THR A 201 26.13 3.11 31.82
C THR A 201 25.55 1.77 31.38
N ILE A 202 25.04 1.67 30.15
CA ILE A 202 24.54 0.43 29.59
C ILE A 202 25.66 -0.57 29.38
N HIS A 203 26.80 -0.14 28.82
CA HIS A 203 27.97 -0.98 28.60
C HIS A 203 28.69 -1.41 29.88
N SER A 204 28.53 -0.69 31.00
CA SER A 204 29.06 -1.10 32.29
C SER A 204 28.24 -2.19 33.00
N LYS A 205 27.06 -2.52 32.51
CA LYS A 205 26.19 -3.57 33.06
C LYS A 205 26.51 -4.92 32.40
N SER A 206 26.35 -6.01 33.13
CA SER A 206 26.52 -7.39 32.66
C SER A 206 25.41 -7.88 31.73
N ILE A 207 24.97 -7.04 30.81
CA ILE A 207 23.93 -7.37 29.81
C ILE A 207 24.61 -7.55 28.46
N SER A 208 24.37 -8.67 27.78
CA SER A 208 24.90 -8.87 26.44
C SER A 208 24.22 -7.93 25.43
N SER A 209 25.00 -7.46 24.43
CA SER A 209 24.45 -6.60 23.38
C SER A 209 23.28 -7.26 22.63
N TYR A 210 23.34 -8.56 22.43
CA TYR A 210 22.23 -9.33 21.82
C TYR A 210 20.95 -9.26 22.68
N GLN A 211 21.08 -9.48 23.98
CA GLN A 211 19.93 -9.41 24.90
C GLN A 211 19.31 -8.02 24.95
N LEU A 212 20.14 -6.99 24.91
CA LEU A 212 19.67 -5.61 24.88
C LEU A 212 18.90 -5.31 23.58
N ILE A 213 19.49 -5.61 22.42
CA ILE A 213 18.89 -5.34 21.11
C ILE A 213 17.62 -6.14 20.92
N SER A 214 17.61 -7.44 21.23
CA SER A 214 16.42 -8.29 21.09
C SER A 214 15.28 -7.83 22.00
N THR A 215 15.57 -7.41 23.23
CA THR A 215 14.56 -6.85 24.13
C THR A 215 13.97 -5.56 23.58
N ARG A 216 14.78 -4.71 22.97
CA ARG A 216 14.32 -3.46 22.36
C ARG A 216 13.46 -3.69 21.13
N VAL A 217 13.92 -4.55 20.22
CA VAL A 217 13.13 -4.94 19.03
C VAL A 217 11.76 -5.46 19.47
N PHE A 218 11.74 -6.39 20.42
CA PHE A 218 10.50 -6.97 20.92
C PHE A 218 9.60 -5.91 21.59
N THR A 219 10.17 -5.00 22.38
CA THR A 219 9.42 -3.89 23.03
C THR A 219 8.79 -2.98 21.99
N ILE A 220 9.56 -2.55 20.98
CA ILE A 220 9.05 -1.68 19.91
C ILE A 220 7.96 -2.40 19.13
N LEU A 221 8.17 -3.69 18.81
CA LEU A 221 7.21 -4.50 18.06
C LEU A 221 5.87 -4.59 18.77
N VAL A 222 5.87 -4.93 20.07
CA VAL A 222 4.65 -5.03 20.87
C VAL A 222 3.93 -3.67 20.92
N LEU A 223 4.65 -2.60 21.25
CA LEU A 223 4.08 -1.27 21.33
C LEU A 223 3.59 -0.75 19.98
N ALA A 224 4.37 -0.95 18.91
CA ALA A 224 3.98 -0.49 17.59
C ALA A 224 2.75 -1.23 17.02
N TYR A 225 2.57 -2.51 17.40
CA TYR A 225 1.42 -3.27 16.95
C TYR A 225 0.15 -3.02 17.78
N LEU A 226 0.29 -2.55 19.01
CA LEU A 226 -0.83 -2.31 19.92
C LEU A 226 -1.89 -1.36 19.34
N PRO A 227 -1.57 -0.14 18.82
CA PRO A 227 -2.57 0.74 18.24
C PRO A 227 -3.23 0.14 16.98
N VAL A 228 -2.52 -0.68 16.21
CA VAL A 228 -3.10 -1.39 15.05
C VAL A 228 -4.17 -2.37 15.52
N LEU A 229 -3.90 -3.13 16.60
CA LEU A 229 -4.88 -4.04 17.19
C LEU A 229 -6.10 -3.29 17.74
N LEU A 230 -5.89 -2.19 18.46
CA LEU A 230 -7.00 -1.40 19.00
C LEU A 230 -7.91 -0.85 17.91
N VAL A 231 -7.33 -0.31 16.85
CA VAL A 231 -8.11 0.20 15.72
C VAL A 231 -8.76 -0.93 14.92
N SER A 232 -8.11 -2.11 14.82
CA SER A 232 -8.72 -3.28 14.17
C SER A 232 -9.92 -3.80 14.95
N ILE A 233 -9.89 -3.80 16.30
CA ILE A 233 -11.05 -4.15 17.15
C ILE A 233 -12.20 -3.19 16.86
N TYR A 234 -11.93 -1.87 16.86
CA TYR A 234 -12.94 -0.88 16.49
C TYR A 234 -13.53 -1.14 15.09
N PHE A 235 -12.70 -1.42 14.11
CA PHE A 235 -13.15 -1.69 12.75
C PHE A 235 -14.01 -2.97 12.67
N VAL A 236 -13.61 -4.03 13.36
CA VAL A 236 -14.36 -5.29 13.46
C VAL A 236 -15.70 -5.10 14.17
N THR A 237 -15.76 -4.27 15.23
CA THR A 237 -17.03 -3.97 15.89
C THR A 237 -17.99 -3.20 14.97
N CYS A 238 -17.50 -2.26 14.18
CA CYS A 238 -18.32 -1.61 13.16
C CYS A 238 -18.82 -2.61 12.10
N LEU A 239 -17.96 -3.55 11.68
CA LEU A 239 -18.38 -4.60 10.72
C LEU A 239 -19.41 -5.56 11.30
N SER A 240 -19.37 -5.85 12.60
CA SER A 240 -20.34 -6.74 13.25
C SER A 240 -21.77 -6.19 13.25
N MET A 241 -21.93 -4.86 13.12
CA MET A 241 -23.23 -4.23 12.94
C MET A 241 -23.81 -4.43 11.52
N ILE A 242 -22.96 -4.80 10.56
CA ILE A 242 -23.33 -4.94 9.14
C ILE A 242 -23.42 -6.42 8.74
N HIS A 243 -22.45 -7.21 9.20
CA HIS A 243 -22.32 -8.64 8.88
C HIS A 243 -22.31 -9.48 10.15
N GLN A 244 -22.94 -10.65 10.11
CA GLN A 244 -22.89 -11.57 11.23
C GLN A 244 -21.46 -11.97 11.57
N ILE A 245 -21.11 -11.84 12.85
CA ILE A 245 -19.81 -12.23 13.39
C ILE A 245 -19.79 -13.72 13.72
N SER A 246 -18.70 -14.40 13.39
CA SER A 246 -18.42 -15.77 13.78
C SER A 246 -16.95 -15.90 14.19
N ILE A 247 -16.60 -16.96 14.91
CA ILE A 247 -15.20 -17.25 15.29
C ILE A 247 -14.35 -17.40 14.02
N PHE A 248 -14.88 -18.03 12.97
CA PHE A 248 -14.16 -18.21 11.71
C PHE A 248 -13.93 -16.88 10.99
N SER A 249 -14.89 -15.97 11.02
CA SER A 249 -14.73 -14.64 10.41
C SER A 249 -13.67 -13.82 11.12
N LEU A 250 -13.63 -13.86 12.45
CA LEU A 250 -12.57 -13.23 13.24
C LEU A 250 -11.20 -13.84 12.95
N PHE A 251 -11.11 -15.17 12.92
CA PHE A 251 -9.87 -15.86 12.61
C PHE A 251 -9.32 -15.45 11.24
N ILE A 252 -10.17 -15.40 10.21
CA ILE A 252 -9.77 -14.98 8.86
C ILE A 252 -9.30 -13.53 8.85
N PHE A 253 -10.02 -12.65 9.55
CA PHE A 253 -9.64 -11.24 9.64
C PHE A 253 -8.24 -11.07 10.23
N TYR A 254 -7.99 -11.60 11.42
CA TYR A 254 -6.70 -11.43 12.09
C TYR A 254 -5.58 -12.22 11.44
N LYS A 255 -5.86 -13.38 10.84
CA LYS A 255 -4.88 -14.15 10.05
C LYS A 255 -4.33 -13.32 8.88
N ILE A 256 -5.20 -12.68 8.10
CA ILE A 256 -4.79 -11.83 6.98
C ILE A 256 -4.07 -10.59 7.49
N LEU A 257 -4.58 -9.93 8.52
CA LEU A 257 -3.99 -8.75 9.12
C LEU A 257 -2.54 -9.02 9.57
N ILE A 258 -2.34 -10.07 10.36
CA ILE A 258 -1.01 -10.43 10.88
C ILE A 258 -0.06 -10.82 9.73
N LEU A 259 -0.50 -11.69 8.83
CA LEU A 259 0.31 -12.11 7.69
C LEU A 259 0.78 -10.92 6.85
N TRP A 260 -0.09 -9.93 6.67
CA TRP A 260 0.19 -8.78 5.81
C TRP A 260 1.08 -7.75 6.48
N THR A 261 0.76 -7.38 7.72
CA THR A 261 1.35 -6.21 8.38
C THR A 261 2.57 -6.52 9.22
N LEU A 262 2.63 -7.70 9.85
CA LEU A 262 3.72 -8.05 10.78
C LEU A 262 5.11 -8.07 10.12
N PRO A 263 5.30 -8.65 8.92
CA PRO A 263 6.61 -8.64 8.26
C PRO A 263 7.08 -7.22 7.90
N THR A 264 6.16 -6.37 7.42
CA THR A 264 6.46 -4.96 7.14
C THR A 264 6.89 -4.24 8.40
N LEU A 265 6.19 -4.45 9.51
CA LEU A 265 6.49 -3.83 10.80
C LEU A 265 7.88 -4.24 11.31
N ILE A 266 8.17 -5.54 11.33
CA ILE A 266 9.46 -6.07 11.80
C ILE A 266 10.61 -5.49 10.98
N PHE A 267 10.50 -5.56 9.64
CA PHE A 267 11.50 -5.01 8.74
C PHE A 267 11.71 -3.50 8.96
N THR A 268 10.64 -2.74 9.08
CA THR A 268 10.73 -1.28 9.26
C THR A 268 11.37 -0.91 10.59
N ILE A 269 11.08 -1.65 11.67
CA ILE A 269 11.73 -1.48 12.99
C ILE A 269 13.22 -1.81 12.89
N ALA A 270 13.55 -2.96 12.29
CA ALA A 270 14.94 -3.42 12.14
C ALA A 270 15.77 -2.40 11.34
N MET A 271 15.21 -1.90 10.23
CA MET A 271 15.83 -0.83 9.45
C MET A 271 16.02 0.45 10.26
N GLY A 272 15.04 0.83 11.08
CA GLY A 272 15.12 2.00 11.96
C GLY A 272 16.26 1.90 12.95
N LEU A 273 16.42 0.75 13.59
CA LEU A 273 17.53 0.48 14.52
C LEU A 273 18.87 0.42 13.77
N PHE A 274 18.98 -0.42 12.74
CA PHE A 274 20.22 -0.70 12.02
C PHE A 274 20.81 0.56 11.38
N VAL A 275 20.02 1.28 10.60
CA VAL A 275 20.48 2.48 9.88
C VAL A 275 20.85 3.60 10.86
N THR A 276 20.10 3.72 11.97
CA THR A 276 20.41 4.74 12.98
C THR A 276 21.69 4.42 13.76
N ILE A 277 21.98 3.14 14.01
CA ILE A 277 23.26 2.74 14.62
C ILE A 277 24.43 3.13 13.71
N ILE A 278 24.33 2.86 12.40
CA ILE A 278 25.40 3.14 11.43
C ILE A 278 25.59 4.67 11.24
N LEU A 279 24.52 5.37 10.95
CA LEU A 279 24.58 6.80 10.59
C LEU A 279 24.68 7.72 11.81
N ASN A 280 24.40 7.23 13.00
CA ASN A 280 24.38 8.01 14.23
C ASN A 280 23.47 9.26 14.20
N SER A 281 22.48 9.28 13.32
CA SER A 281 21.62 10.46 13.06
C SER A 281 20.26 10.03 12.52
N TYR A 282 19.34 11.00 12.43
CA TYR A 282 18.04 10.81 11.77
C TYR A 282 18.11 10.75 10.24
N LEU A 283 19.27 10.84 9.62
CA LEU A 283 19.42 10.76 8.15
C LEU A 283 18.87 9.46 7.55
N GLY A 284 18.88 8.37 8.33
CA GLY A 284 18.27 7.10 7.94
C GLY A 284 16.78 7.20 7.60
N VAL A 285 16.09 8.17 8.18
CA VAL A 285 14.68 8.45 7.87
C VAL A 285 14.50 8.79 6.39
N MET A 286 15.44 9.53 5.78
CA MET A 286 15.38 9.89 4.37
C MET A 286 15.44 8.63 3.48
N ILE A 287 16.25 7.66 3.85
CA ILE A 287 16.34 6.37 3.13
C ILE A 287 14.98 5.64 3.21
N GLN A 288 14.38 5.59 4.40
CA GLN A 288 13.09 4.93 4.59
C GLN A 288 11.97 5.65 3.82
N ILE A 289 11.97 6.98 3.77
CA ILE A 289 11.02 7.76 2.98
C ILE A 289 11.15 7.40 1.49
N VAL A 290 12.36 7.29 0.97
CA VAL A 290 12.59 6.92 -0.44
C VAL A 290 12.08 5.50 -0.72
N ILE A 291 12.41 4.51 0.14
CA ILE A 291 11.93 3.14 0.00
C ILE A 291 10.38 3.11 0.03
N TRP A 292 9.79 3.77 1.01
CA TRP A 292 8.35 3.88 1.17
C TRP A 292 7.67 4.51 -0.05
N PHE A 293 8.21 5.64 -0.53
CA PHE A 293 7.68 6.35 -1.68
C PHE A 293 7.74 5.52 -2.97
N ILE A 294 8.86 4.82 -3.22
CA ILE A 294 8.99 3.91 -4.38
C ILE A 294 7.94 2.80 -4.30
N ASN A 295 7.79 2.17 -3.12
CA ASN A 295 6.82 1.09 -2.93
C ASN A 295 5.38 1.56 -3.17
N LEU A 296 5.01 2.72 -2.66
CA LEU A 296 3.67 3.28 -2.89
C LEU A 296 3.43 3.59 -4.36
N ASN A 297 4.38 4.20 -5.05
CA ASN A 297 4.23 4.54 -6.47
C ASN A 297 4.08 3.31 -7.36
N ILE A 298 4.82 2.24 -7.09
CA ILE A 298 4.68 0.98 -7.83
C ILE A 298 3.33 0.33 -7.49
N GLY A 299 3.00 0.22 -6.21
CA GLY A 299 1.81 -0.48 -5.75
C GLY A 299 0.49 0.19 -6.10
N SER A 300 0.45 1.53 -6.13
CA SER A 300 -0.78 2.28 -6.43
C SER A 300 -1.23 2.19 -7.88
N ARG A 301 -0.33 1.81 -8.80
CA ARG A 301 -0.62 1.72 -10.23
C ARG A 301 -1.44 0.49 -10.61
N ALA A 302 -1.40 -0.56 -9.81
CA ALA A 302 -2.11 -1.79 -10.09
C ALA A 302 -3.50 -1.78 -9.45
N ILE A 303 -4.56 -1.88 -10.26
CA ILE A 303 -5.94 -1.87 -9.77
C ILE A 303 -6.26 -3.16 -9.01
N GLU A 304 -5.75 -4.30 -9.49
CA GLU A 304 -6.03 -5.62 -8.90
C GLU A 304 -5.17 -5.92 -7.68
N GLY A 305 -4.09 -5.19 -7.51
CA GLY A 305 -3.10 -5.39 -6.47
C GLY A 305 -1.69 -5.59 -7.02
N CYS A 306 -0.70 -5.29 -6.23
CA CYS A 306 0.71 -5.48 -6.55
C CYS A 306 1.41 -6.10 -5.35
N TYR A 307 1.76 -7.37 -5.46
CA TYR A 307 2.34 -8.11 -4.34
C TYR A 307 3.86 -8.26 -4.47
N GLY A 308 4.35 -8.63 -5.63
CA GLY A 308 5.75 -8.68 -6.05
C GLY A 308 6.81 -8.66 -4.95
N ALA A 309 7.92 -8.00 -5.21
CA ALA A 309 9.00 -7.79 -4.24
C ALA A 309 8.82 -6.51 -3.39
N LEU A 310 7.58 -6.05 -3.18
CA LEU A 310 7.31 -4.83 -2.45
C LEU A 310 7.33 -5.04 -0.93
N LEU A 311 7.96 -4.13 -0.21
CA LEU A 311 7.85 -4.04 1.26
C LEU A 311 6.39 -3.83 1.69
N ILE A 312 5.67 -3.00 0.92
CA ILE A 312 4.27 -2.68 1.14
C ILE A 312 3.48 -3.26 -0.04
N PRO A 313 3.03 -4.53 0.03
CA PRO A 313 2.16 -5.08 -0.99
C PRO A 313 0.83 -4.33 -0.97
N ARG A 314 0.23 -4.13 -2.14
CA ARG A 314 -0.99 -3.34 -2.27
C ARG A 314 -2.15 -4.19 -2.77
N HIS A 315 -3.32 -3.97 -2.17
CA HIS A 315 -4.59 -4.57 -2.58
C HIS A 315 -5.69 -3.49 -2.53
N ASN A 316 -5.68 -2.63 -3.51
CA ASN A 316 -6.37 -1.32 -3.51
C ASN A 316 -7.91 -1.39 -3.50
N THR A 317 -8.53 -2.56 -3.31
CA THR A 317 -9.99 -2.75 -3.41
C THR A 317 -10.51 -3.78 -2.41
N LEU A 318 -11.81 -3.73 -2.09
CA LEU A 318 -12.50 -4.77 -1.33
C LEU A 318 -12.72 -6.06 -2.15
N PHE A 319 -12.83 -5.94 -3.46
CA PHE A 319 -13.00 -7.06 -4.39
C PHE A 319 -11.66 -7.68 -4.75
N ASN A 320 -11.57 -8.34 -5.90
CA ASN A 320 -10.38 -9.02 -6.40
C ASN A 320 -9.91 -10.18 -5.51
N ALA A 321 -10.86 -10.87 -4.85
CA ALA A 321 -10.57 -12.07 -4.06
C ALA A 321 -9.96 -13.18 -4.95
N VAL A 322 -10.46 -13.35 -6.17
CA VAL A 322 -9.88 -14.31 -7.14
C VAL A 322 -8.41 -14.01 -7.38
N PHE A 323 -8.07 -12.76 -7.63
CA PHE A 323 -6.69 -12.34 -7.85
C PHE A 323 -5.81 -12.60 -6.61
N PHE A 324 -6.30 -12.25 -5.42
CA PHE A 324 -5.62 -12.50 -4.16
C PHE A 324 -5.31 -13.99 -3.95
N TYR A 325 -6.27 -14.88 -4.15
CA TYR A 325 -6.07 -16.31 -3.95
C TYR A 325 -5.19 -16.94 -5.02
N ASN A 326 -5.27 -16.49 -6.26
CA ASN A 326 -4.39 -16.96 -7.34
C ASN A 326 -2.93 -16.59 -7.12
N HIS A 327 -2.66 -15.48 -6.43
CA HIS A 327 -1.31 -15.01 -6.12
C HIS A 327 -0.91 -15.24 -4.66
N PHE A 328 -1.66 -16.06 -3.91
CA PHE A 328 -1.42 -16.23 -2.47
C PHE A 328 -0.03 -16.76 -2.14
N ASN A 329 0.51 -17.68 -2.93
CA ASN A 329 1.87 -18.19 -2.77
C ASN A 329 2.94 -17.08 -2.97
N GLN A 330 2.70 -16.18 -3.90
CA GLN A 330 3.57 -15.03 -4.13
C GLN A 330 3.55 -14.06 -2.93
N ILE A 331 2.36 -13.87 -2.35
CA ILE A 331 2.21 -13.07 -1.12
C ILE A 331 2.96 -13.73 0.03
N LEU A 332 2.82 -15.04 0.22
CA LEU A 332 3.52 -15.76 1.27
C LEU A 332 5.04 -15.65 1.09
N ALA A 333 5.57 -15.91 -0.11
CA ALA A 333 6.99 -15.79 -0.39
C ALA A 333 7.51 -14.37 -0.06
N ASN A 334 6.81 -13.34 -0.49
CA ASN A 334 7.14 -11.96 -0.17
C ASN A 334 7.14 -11.71 1.35
N ARG A 335 6.11 -12.15 2.05
CA ARG A 335 5.98 -11.92 3.50
C ARG A 335 7.05 -12.66 4.30
N PHE A 336 7.38 -13.90 3.95
CA PHE A 336 8.48 -14.64 4.59
C PHE A 336 9.85 -14.01 4.30
N THR A 337 10.06 -13.48 3.10
CA THR A 337 11.30 -12.76 2.77
C THR A 337 11.47 -11.53 3.67
N TYR A 338 10.47 -10.68 3.80
CA TYR A 338 10.57 -9.48 4.65
C TYR A 338 10.61 -9.81 6.14
N PHE A 339 9.93 -10.88 6.55
CA PHE A 339 10.05 -11.38 7.92
C PHE A 339 11.50 -11.81 8.22
N GLY A 340 12.09 -12.63 7.33
CA GLY A 340 13.49 -13.09 7.51
C GLY A 340 14.53 -11.98 7.41
N LEU A 341 14.32 -10.98 6.54
CA LEU A 341 15.21 -9.82 6.44
C LEU A 341 15.12 -8.86 7.65
N GLY A 342 14.03 -8.93 8.40
CA GLY A 342 13.84 -8.10 9.58
C GLY A 342 14.30 -8.74 10.90
N LEU A 343 14.63 -10.04 10.88
CA LEU A 343 15.20 -10.78 12.02
C LEU A 343 16.73 -10.76 11.97
#